data_ae2c76ebc74995911373f78ec7793a56
#
_entry.id   ae2c76ebc74995911373f78ec7793a56
#
_cell.length_a   1.000
_cell.length_b   1.000
_cell.length_c   1.000
_cell.angle_alpha   90.00
_cell.angle_beta   90.00
_cell.angle_gamma   90.00
#
_symmetry.space_group_name_H-M   'P 1'
#
loop_
_entity.id
_entity.type
_entity.pdbx_description
1 polymer ?
#
loop_
_entity_poly.entity_id
_entity_poly.type
_entity_poly.pdbx_seq_one_letter_code
_entity_poly.pdbx_strand_id
1 'polypeptide(L)'
;MCKMIHFKDGKYIADIKYKYIQNIVKQAEQCKHINRIMLFGSTLEERCTDKSDIDIAVFGDKTREKYLVSKEFRDFHRRVFMYDMDQEYDILYFVDGKKYDGMIMQSIHNGLEIYRRAEA
;
A
#
# COMPACT_ATOMS: atom_id res chain seq x y z
N MET A 1 22.48 -4.66 -6.21
CA MET A 1 21.27 -3.79 -6.07
C MET A 1 20.15 -4.33 -6.94
N CYS A 2 18.92 -4.17 -6.52
CA CYS A 2 17.81 -4.69 -7.31
C CYS A 2 17.53 -3.81 -8.54
N LYS A 3 16.93 -4.42 -9.55
CA LYS A 3 16.48 -3.71 -10.74
C LYS A 3 15.23 -2.91 -10.40
N MET A 4 15.16 -1.70 -10.91
CA MET A 4 13.98 -0.84 -10.78
C MET A 4 13.18 -0.87 -12.08
N ILE A 5 11.86 -0.92 -11.95
CA ILE A 5 10.97 -0.97 -13.11
C ILE A 5 9.98 0.20 -13.04
N HIS A 6 9.66 0.77 -14.19
CA HIS A 6 8.71 1.87 -14.27
C HIS A 6 7.31 1.40 -13.84
N PHE A 7 6.69 2.14 -12.93
CA PHE A 7 5.33 1.87 -12.48
C PHE A 7 4.32 2.81 -13.14
N LYS A 8 4.46 4.12 -12.90
CA LYS A 8 3.65 5.16 -13.57
C LYS A 8 4.26 6.54 -13.34
N ASP A 9 3.95 7.48 -14.24
CA ASP A 9 4.28 8.92 -14.10
C ASP A 9 5.76 9.17 -13.78
N GLY A 10 6.66 8.42 -14.42
CA GLY A 10 8.10 8.56 -14.19
C GLY A 10 8.57 8.01 -12.85
N LYS A 11 7.74 7.27 -12.14
CA LYS A 11 8.07 6.65 -10.86
C LYS A 11 8.42 5.19 -11.04
N TYR A 12 9.40 4.72 -10.28
CA TYR A 12 9.94 3.37 -10.37
C TYR A 12 9.80 2.62 -9.05
N ILE A 13 9.66 1.30 -9.15
CA ILE A 13 9.62 0.42 -7.99
C ILE A 13 10.59 -0.75 -8.21
N ALA A 14 10.97 -1.43 -7.13
CA ALA A 14 11.79 -2.62 -7.22
C ALA A 14 11.07 -3.70 -8.03
N ASP A 15 11.71 -4.19 -9.09
CA ASP A 15 11.14 -5.18 -10.01
C ASP A 15 10.66 -6.43 -9.26
N ILE A 16 11.45 -6.88 -8.27
CA ILE A 16 11.13 -8.08 -7.48
C ILE A 16 9.85 -7.94 -6.67
N LYS A 17 9.35 -6.71 -6.47
CA LYS A 17 8.10 -6.47 -5.72
C LYS A 17 6.92 -6.15 -6.63
N TYR A 18 7.12 -6.03 -7.93
CA TYR A 18 6.09 -5.58 -8.87
C TYR A 18 4.80 -6.42 -8.78
N LYS A 19 4.93 -7.74 -8.77
CA LYS A 19 3.77 -8.64 -8.71
C LYS A 19 2.95 -8.44 -7.42
N TYR A 20 3.63 -8.15 -6.31
CA TYR A 20 2.95 -7.92 -5.03
C TYR A 20 2.19 -6.61 -5.05
N ILE A 21 2.77 -5.57 -5.67
CA ILE A 21 2.10 -4.28 -5.78
C ILE A 21 0.87 -4.38 -6.68
N GLN A 22 0.98 -5.11 -7.79
CA GLN A 22 -0.18 -5.35 -8.65
C GLN A 22 -1.30 -6.07 -7.91
N ASN A 23 -0.95 -7.06 -7.07
CA ASN A 23 -1.94 -7.77 -6.27
C ASN A 23 -2.61 -6.85 -5.25
N ILE A 24 -1.84 -5.98 -4.59
CA ILE A 24 -2.40 -5.00 -3.63
C ILE A 24 -3.46 -4.14 -4.33
N VAL A 25 -3.14 -3.61 -5.50
CA VAL A 25 -4.07 -2.77 -6.28
C VAL A 25 -5.33 -3.55 -6.63
N LYS A 26 -5.16 -4.79 -7.11
CA LYS A 26 -6.29 -5.66 -7.46
C LYS A 26 -7.21 -5.90 -6.27
N GLN A 27 -6.64 -6.17 -5.10
CA GLN A 27 -7.44 -6.44 -3.91
C GLN A 27 -8.09 -5.15 -3.37
N ALA A 28 -7.41 -4.02 -3.51
CA ALA A 28 -7.97 -2.72 -3.11
C ALA A 28 -9.23 -2.39 -3.91
N GLU A 29 -9.27 -2.74 -5.19
CA GLU A 29 -10.43 -2.52 -6.04
C GLU A 29 -11.69 -3.23 -5.53
N GLN A 30 -11.52 -4.29 -4.75
CA GLN A 30 -12.62 -5.06 -4.18
C GLN A 30 -13.05 -4.56 -2.80
N CYS A 31 -12.38 -3.57 -2.25
CA CYS A 31 -12.72 -2.98 -0.95
C CYS A 31 -13.25 -1.57 -1.14
N LYS A 32 -14.57 -1.40 -1.07
CA LYS A 32 -15.23 -0.11 -1.33
C LYS A 32 -14.86 0.98 -0.33
N HIS A 33 -14.26 0.62 0.79
CA HIS A 33 -13.89 1.57 1.85
C HIS A 33 -12.46 2.09 1.72
N ILE A 34 -11.69 1.58 0.75
CA ILE A 34 -10.34 2.08 0.48
C ILE A 34 -10.42 3.15 -0.60
N ASN A 35 -9.98 4.36 -0.28
CA ASN A 35 -9.99 5.48 -1.22
C ASN A 35 -8.68 5.62 -1.99
N ARG A 36 -7.55 5.39 -1.32
CA ARG A 36 -6.23 5.41 -1.98
C ARG A 36 -5.21 4.65 -1.15
N ILE A 37 -4.12 4.27 -1.81
CA ILE A 37 -3.00 3.60 -1.16
C ILE A 37 -1.71 4.26 -1.61
N MET A 38 -0.84 4.59 -0.65
CA MET A 38 0.51 5.09 -0.90
C MET A 38 1.52 3.99 -0.59
N LEU A 39 2.46 3.80 -1.50
CA LEU A 39 3.60 2.91 -1.31
C LEU A 39 4.79 3.76 -0.87
N PHE A 40 5.50 3.31 0.15
CA PHE A 40 6.69 4.01 0.64
C PHE A 40 7.74 3.00 1.09
N GLY A 41 8.89 3.50 1.54
CA GLY A 41 9.94 2.63 2.04
C GLY A 41 10.82 1.99 0.98
N SER A 42 11.41 0.85 1.31
CA SER A 42 12.47 0.25 0.50
C SER A 42 12.03 -0.25 -0.87
N THR A 43 10.74 -0.50 -1.08
CA THR A 43 10.23 -0.92 -2.40
C THR A 43 10.50 0.14 -3.47
N LEU A 44 10.70 1.39 -3.05
CA LEU A 44 11.02 2.51 -3.96
C LEU A 44 12.52 2.70 -4.15
N GLU A 45 13.36 1.80 -3.60
CA GLU A 45 14.81 1.97 -3.56
C GLU A 45 15.53 0.77 -4.14
N GLU A 46 16.72 1.02 -4.71
CA GLU A 46 17.56 -0.04 -5.27
C GLU A 46 18.09 -1.01 -4.21
N ARG A 47 18.08 -0.62 -2.94
CA ARG A 47 18.51 -1.48 -1.82
C ARG A 47 17.47 -2.55 -1.45
N CYS A 48 16.31 -2.55 -2.09
CA CYS A 48 15.27 -3.54 -1.84
C CYS A 48 15.76 -4.95 -2.15
N THR A 49 15.45 -5.89 -1.28
CA THR A 49 15.75 -7.31 -1.48
C THR A 49 14.45 -8.11 -1.40
N ASP A 50 14.54 -9.40 -1.73
CA ASP A 50 13.39 -10.31 -1.63
C ASP A 50 12.88 -10.44 -0.19
N LYS A 51 13.72 -10.14 0.80
CA LYS A 51 13.35 -10.18 2.22
C LYS A 51 12.84 -8.85 2.76
N SER A 52 12.89 -7.79 1.96
CA SER A 52 12.39 -6.49 2.39
C SER A 52 10.86 -6.50 2.53
N ASP A 53 10.36 -5.86 3.58
CA ASP A 53 8.92 -5.65 3.77
C ASP A 53 8.39 -4.69 2.71
N ILE A 54 7.10 -4.79 2.44
CA ILE A 54 6.40 -3.82 1.60
C ILE A 54 5.62 -2.91 2.54
N ASP A 55 5.89 -1.61 2.48
CA ASP A 55 5.26 -0.61 3.35
C ASP A 55 4.19 0.15 2.57
N ILE A 56 2.94 0.02 3.01
CA ILE A 56 1.83 0.75 2.40
C ILE A 56 1.02 1.50 3.45
N ALA A 57 0.47 2.63 3.03
CA ALA A 57 -0.48 3.41 3.82
C ALA A 57 -1.82 3.39 3.11
N VAL A 58 -2.83 2.85 3.77
CA VAL A 58 -4.20 2.74 3.26
C VAL A 58 -5.01 3.90 3.82
N PHE A 59 -5.65 4.65 2.92
CA PHE A 59 -6.52 5.77 3.29
C PHE A 59 -7.96 5.36 2.97
N GLY A 60 -8.79 5.31 4.00
CA GLY A 60 -10.15 4.83 3.85
C GLY A 60 -11.19 5.76 4.48
N ASP A 61 -12.46 5.40 4.31
CA ASP A 61 -13.59 6.21 4.76
C ASP A 61 -14.11 5.85 6.16
N LYS A 62 -13.55 4.82 6.78
CA LYS A 62 -13.96 4.37 8.11
C LYS A 62 -13.08 5.00 9.19
N THR A 63 -13.66 5.22 10.38
CA THR A 63 -12.86 5.56 11.56
C THR A 63 -11.92 4.40 11.87
N ARG A 64 -10.87 4.68 12.65
CA ARG A 64 -9.91 3.63 13.01
C ARG A 64 -10.59 2.48 13.77
N GLU A 65 -11.51 2.79 14.65
CA GLU A 65 -12.24 1.77 15.42
C GLU A 65 -13.05 0.86 14.50
N LYS A 66 -13.75 1.44 13.53
CA LYS A 66 -14.53 0.65 12.56
C LYS A 66 -13.63 -0.13 11.62
N TYR A 67 -12.48 0.45 11.23
CA TYR A 67 -11.50 -0.25 10.42
C TYR A 67 -11.04 -1.55 11.11
N LEU A 68 -10.72 -1.49 12.40
CA LEU A 68 -10.19 -2.64 13.14
C LEU A 68 -11.16 -3.81 13.19
N VAL A 69 -12.48 -3.56 13.09
CA VAL A 69 -13.50 -4.63 13.16
C VAL A 69 -14.21 -4.86 11.83
N SER A 70 -13.80 -4.16 10.78
CA SER A 70 -14.46 -4.25 9.47
C SER A 70 -14.11 -5.56 8.76
N LYS A 71 -15.15 -6.26 8.32
CA LYS A 71 -14.98 -7.48 7.52
C LYS A 71 -14.29 -7.16 6.19
N GLU A 72 -14.67 -6.06 5.55
CA GLU A 72 -14.13 -5.67 4.25
C GLU A 72 -12.62 -5.42 4.31
N PHE A 73 -12.15 -4.71 5.34
CA PHE A 73 -10.72 -4.48 5.52
C PHE A 73 -9.99 -5.76 5.92
N ARG A 74 -10.60 -6.59 6.75
CA ARG A 74 -10.02 -7.89 7.14
C ARG A 74 -9.87 -8.80 5.92
N ASP A 75 -10.85 -8.82 5.05
CA ASP A 75 -10.81 -9.60 3.81
C ASP A 75 -9.72 -9.06 2.88
N PHE A 76 -9.57 -7.74 2.78
CA PHE A 76 -8.50 -7.11 2.01
C PHE A 76 -7.12 -7.56 2.53
N HIS A 77 -6.89 -7.45 3.84
CA HIS A 77 -5.63 -7.86 4.46
C HIS A 77 -5.35 -9.34 4.17
N ARG A 78 -6.35 -10.19 4.36
CA ARG A 78 -6.19 -11.62 4.13
C ARG A 78 -5.81 -11.92 2.68
N ARG A 79 -6.48 -11.31 1.71
CA ARG A 79 -6.19 -11.56 0.29
C ARG A 79 -4.80 -11.06 -0.09
N VAL A 80 -4.36 -9.96 0.51
CA VAL A 80 -2.99 -9.45 0.28
C VAL A 80 -1.97 -10.44 0.84
N PHE A 81 -2.13 -10.84 2.10
CA PHE A 81 -1.16 -11.74 2.75
C PHE A 81 -1.16 -13.14 2.16
N MET A 82 -2.29 -13.65 1.72
CA MET A 82 -2.39 -15.01 1.18
C MET A 82 -1.83 -15.16 -0.24
N TYR A 83 -1.56 -14.07 -0.93
CA TYR A 83 -0.96 -14.14 -2.26
C TYR A 83 0.41 -14.84 -2.22
N ASP A 84 1.21 -14.51 -1.23
CA ASP A 84 2.50 -15.17 -1.00
C ASP A 84 2.83 -14.98 0.49
N MET A 85 2.73 -16.04 1.26
CA MET A 85 2.86 -15.95 2.71
C MET A 85 4.29 -15.71 3.17
N ASP A 86 5.27 -15.79 2.27
CA ASP A 86 6.66 -15.47 2.58
C ASP A 86 6.96 -13.97 2.47
N GLN A 87 6.05 -13.20 1.86
CA GLN A 87 6.21 -11.75 1.78
C GLN A 87 5.56 -11.08 2.98
N GLU A 88 6.33 -10.25 3.67
CA GLU A 88 5.83 -9.47 4.80
C GLU A 88 5.44 -8.06 4.37
N TYR A 89 4.44 -7.52 5.06
CA TYR A 89 3.89 -6.20 4.78
C TYR A 89 3.77 -5.40 6.07
N ASP A 90 3.98 -4.10 5.96
CA ASP A 90 3.63 -3.15 7.01
C ASP A 90 2.49 -2.29 6.47
N ILE A 91 1.28 -2.54 6.96
CA ILE A 91 0.09 -1.87 6.46
C ILE A 91 -0.42 -0.89 7.52
N LEU A 92 -0.29 0.39 7.21
CA LEU A 92 -0.79 1.47 8.06
C LEU A 92 -2.15 1.93 7.55
N TYR A 93 -3.02 2.35 8.45
CA TYR A 93 -4.34 2.85 8.08
C TYR A 93 -4.55 4.27 8.57
N PHE A 94 -5.10 5.11 7.70
CA PHE A 94 -5.46 6.49 8.01
C PHE A 94 -6.84 6.79 7.48
N VAL A 95 -7.57 7.67 8.17
CA VAL A 95 -8.86 8.15 7.69
C VAL A 95 -8.59 9.18 6.59
N ASP A 96 -9.16 8.96 5.40
CA ASP A 96 -8.97 9.84 4.27
C ASP A 96 -9.61 11.20 4.55
N GLY A 97 -8.92 12.26 4.17
CA GLY A 97 -9.37 13.63 4.42
C GLY A 97 -9.01 14.17 5.81
N LYS A 98 -8.55 13.33 6.72
CA LYS A 98 -8.07 13.77 8.03
C LYS A 98 -6.60 14.16 7.93
N LYS A 99 -6.22 15.22 8.64
CA LYS A 99 -4.84 15.69 8.64
C LYS A 99 -4.01 14.94 9.67
N TYR A 100 -2.84 14.48 9.27
CA TYR A 100 -1.88 13.79 10.14
C TYR A 100 -0.51 14.43 9.97
N ASP A 101 0.27 14.45 11.06
CA ASP A 101 1.61 15.02 11.07
C ASP A 101 2.64 13.96 11.47
N GLY A 102 3.93 14.31 11.32
CA GLY A 102 5.04 13.48 11.77
C GLY A 102 5.91 12.99 10.64
N MET A 103 7.05 12.37 11.01
CA MET A 103 8.06 11.93 10.05
C MET A 103 7.55 10.78 9.17
N ILE A 104 6.79 9.86 9.75
CA ILE A 104 6.24 8.75 8.95
C ILE A 104 5.29 9.29 7.87
N MET A 105 4.51 10.32 8.21
CA MET A 105 3.59 10.91 7.24
C MET A 105 4.33 11.61 6.12
N GLN A 106 5.49 12.22 6.40
CA GLN A 106 6.34 12.80 5.36
C GLN A 106 6.85 11.73 4.41
N SER A 107 7.28 10.58 4.93
CA SER A 107 7.72 9.46 4.10
C SER A 107 6.59 8.95 3.21
N ILE A 108 5.38 8.89 3.75
CA ILE A 108 4.21 8.45 3.00
C ILE A 108 3.90 9.44 1.87
N HIS A 109 3.90 10.74 2.16
CA HIS A 109 3.63 11.77 1.15
C HIS A 109 4.69 11.83 0.07
N ASN A 110 5.93 11.48 0.39
CA ASN A 110 7.03 11.41 -0.58
C ASN A 110 7.05 10.09 -1.35
N GLY A 111 6.14 9.18 -1.04
CA GLY A 111 6.06 7.89 -1.68
C GLY A 111 5.31 7.93 -3.01
N LEU A 112 4.79 6.79 -3.41
CA LEU A 112 4.11 6.61 -4.68
C LEU A 112 2.67 6.20 -4.46
N GLU A 113 1.73 6.96 -5.04
CA GLU A 113 0.33 6.55 -5.02
C GLU A 113 0.14 5.40 -6.01
N ILE A 114 -0.20 4.21 -5.48
CA ILE A 114 -0.38 3.02 -6.31
C ILE A 114 -1.84 2.74 -6.62
N TYR A 115 -2.75 3.31 -5.86
CA TYR A 115 -4.18 3.09 -6.04
C TYR A 115 -4.96 4.32 -5.62
N ARG A 116 -5.95 4.68 -6.44
CA ARG A 116 -6.93 5.71 -6.10
C ARG A 116 -8.28 5.26 -6.66
N ARG A 117 -9.29 5.20 -5.79
CA ARG A 117 -10.61 4.79 -6.22
C ARG A 117 -11.22 5.87 -7.11
N ALA A 118 -11.81 5.45 -8.23
CA ALA A 118 -12.54 6.36 -9.10
C ALA A 118 -13.78 6.87 -8.36
N GLU A 119 -14.05 8.15 -8.45
CA GLU A 119 -15.29 8.72 -7.91
C GLU A 119 -16.47 8.27 -8.75
N ALA A 120 -17.53 7.89 -8.04
CA ALA A 120 -18.79 7.51 -8.69
C ALA A 120 -19.48 8.75 -9.24
#